data_486cf5d16b6ba9538cb11d114037ba3e
#
_entry.id   486cf5d16b6ba9538cb11d114037ba3e
#
_cell.length_a   1.000
_cell.length_b   1.000
_cell.length_c   1.000
_cell.angle_alpha   90.00
_cell.angle_beta   90.00
_cell.angle_gamma   90.00
#
_symmetry.space_group_name_H-M   'P 1'
#
loop_
_entity.id
_entity.type
_entity.pdbx_description
1 polymer ?
#
loop_
_entity_poly.entity_id
_entity_poly.type
_entity_poly.pdbx_seq_one_letter_code
_entity_poly.pdbx_strand_id
1 'polypeptide(L)'
;SVDEIFGKVADYHDKRQWDYVIAITDLPMFADKQVMALDINMENGAAIFSYPAFGWRPVKKRFKHAIYNIIQELNEAEQESRNYDNNKQIENSVKKQFPLSKIDKETIYMKETDSYHLRYLSSSRSRGMFRLVSGMTFANNPLNMMASLSNIVAIAFTTGAFGLVFTTMWQMAYN
;
A
#
# COMPACT_ATOMS: atom_id res chain seq x y z
N SER A 1 8.81 -11.21 2.51
CA SER A 1 7.55 -11.39 3.26
C SER A 1 7.31 -10.19 4.17
N VAL A 2 6.10 -10.07 4.74
CA VAL A 2 5.79 -8.99 5.72
C VAL A 2 6.69 -9.15 6.95
N ASP A 3 6.94 -10.37 7.36
CA ASP A 3 7.81 -10.69 8.51
C ASP A 3 9.26 -10.24 8.29
N GLU A 4 9.75 -10.32 7.06
CA GLU A 4 11.08 -9.80 6.71
C GLU A 4 11.15 -8.26 6.84
N ILE A 5 10.06 -7.57 6.49
CA ILE A 5 9.97 -6.12 6.67
C ILE A 5 9.95 -5.78 8.16
N PHE A 6 9.18 -6.52 8.96
CA PHE A 6 9.17 -6.32 10.42
C PHE A 6 10.55 -6.57 11.04
N GLY A 7 11.28 -7.61 10.61
CA GLY A 7 12.64 -7.87 11.06
C GLY A 7 13.59 -6.68 10.81
N LYS A 8 13.53 -6.10 9.61
CA LYS A 8 14.32 -4.90 9.29
C LYS A 8 13.88 -3.68 10.10
N VAL A 9 12.58 -3.50 10.29
CA VAL A 9 12.02 -2.37 11.05
C VAL A 9 12.45 -2.48 12.52
N ALA A 10 12.40 -3.67 13.12
CA ALA A 10 12.89 -3.92 14.47
C ALA A 10 14.40 -3.61 14.61
N ASP A 11 15.20 -4.04 13.63
CA ASP A 11 16.64 -3.76 13.60
C ASP A 11 16.95 -2.25 13.54
N TYR A 12 16.15 -1.48 12.80
CA TYR A 12 16.25 -0.02 12.78
C TYR A 12 15.80 0.63 14.10
N HIS A 13 14.74 0.13 14.71
CA HIS A 13 14.27 0.57 16.01
C HIS A 13 15.38 0.44 17.06
N ASP A 14 15.97 -0.76 17.17
CA ASP A 14 16.99 -1.05 18.16
C ASP A 14 18.29 -0.25 17.93
N LYS A 15 18.72 -0.13 16.67
CA LYS A 15 19.94 0.62 16.32
C LYS A 15 19.82 2.12 16.51
N ARG A 16 18.63 2.69 16.35
CA ARG A 16 18.38 4.12 16.39
C ARG A 16 17.73 4.60 17.66
N GLN A 17 17.25 3.67 18.49
CA GLN A 17 16.50 3.96 19.72
C GLN A 17 15.34 4.94 19.47
N TRP A 18 14.57 4.68 18.41
CA TRP A 18 13.37 5.44 18.09
C TRP A 18 12.18 4.86 18.86
N ASP A 19 11.32 5.72 19.39
CA ASP A 19 10.10 5.30 20.10
C ASP A 19 9.14 4.55 19.17
N TYR A 20 9.02 5.03 17.91
CA TYR A 20 8.16 4.42 16.89
C TYR A 20 8.86 4.35 15.54
N VAL A 21 8.62 3.27 14.81
CA VAL A 21 9.10 3.11 13.43
C VAL A 21 7.96 2.79 12.50
N ILE A 22 7.74 3.64 11.51
CA ILE A 22 6.69 3.48 10.51
C ILE A 22 7.32 3.14 9.16
N ALA A 23 7.12 1.91 8.71
CA ALA A 23 7.50 1.48 7.37
C ALA A 23 6.34 1.68 6.39
N ILE A 24 6.67 2.14 5.19
CA ILE A 24 5.70 2.33 4.11
C ILE A 24 6.14 1.45 2.96
N THR A 25 5.25 0.58 2.50
CA THR A 25 5.51 -0.28 1.34
C THR A 25 4.54 0.05 0.19
N ASP A 26 5.03 0.00 -1.03
CA ASP A 26 4.25 0.03 -2.26
C ASP A 26 3.73 -1.36 -2.66
N LEU A 27 4.13 -2.40 -1.91
CA LEU A 27 3.67 -3.76 -2.12
C LEU A 27 2.29 -4.00 -1.49
N PRO A 28 1.47 -4.85 -2.12
CA PRO A 28 0.24 -5.32 -1.53
C PRO A 28 0.53 -6.25 -0.34
N MET A 29 -0.17 -6.02 0.77
CA MET A 29 -0.10 -6.90 1.92
C MET A 29 -1.42 -7.69 2.05
N PHE A 30 -1.29 -8.94 2.48
CA PHE A 30 -2.43 -9.84 2.66
C PHE A 30 -2.31 -10.60 3.97
N ALA A 31 -3.46 -10.82 4.62
CA ALA A 31 -3.63 -11.76 5.71
C ALA A 31 -4.90 -12.57 5.44
N ASP A 32 -4.84 -13.90 5.53
CA ASP A 32 -5.97 -14.82 5.29
C ASP A 32 -6.80 -14.51 4.02
N LYS A 33 -6.11 -14.21 2.91
CA LYS A 33 -6.71 -13.82 1.62
C LYS A 33 -7.45 -12.48 1.63
N GLN A 34 -7.37 -11.71 2.71
CA GLN A 34 -7.88 -10.34 2.79
C GLN A 34 -6.76 -9.34 2.57
N VAL A 35 -7.12 -8.19 2.00
CA VAL A 35 -6.15 -7.10 1.82
C VAL A 35 -5.90 -6.44 3.16
N MET A 36 -4.64 -6.44 3.56
CA MET A 36 -4.16 -5.78 4.78
C MET A 36 -3.65 -4.39 4.43
N ALA A 37 -4.20 -3.39 5.09
CA ALA A 37 -3.80 -2.01 4.86
C ALA A 37 -2.70 -1.56 5.82
N LEU A 38 -2.68 -2.14 7.01
CA LEU A 38 -1.82 -1.75 8.10
C LEU A 38 -1.62 -2.95 9.04
N ASP A 39 -0.40 -3.13 9.50
CA ASP A 39 -0.03 -4.04 10.58
C ASP A 39 0.83 -3.28 11.60
N ILE A 40 0.47 -3.34 12.86
CA ILE A 40 1.14 -2.65 13.95
C ILE A 40 1.57 -3.69 14.97
N ASN A 41 2.85 -3.73 15.28
CA ASN A 41 3.35 -4.42 16.46
C ASN A 41 3.29 -3.44 17.65
N MET A 42 2.43 -3.78 18.62
CA MET A 42 2.18 -2.91 19.78
C MET A 42 3.28 -2.95 20.85
N GLU A 43 4.16 -3.93 20.78
CA GLU A 43 5.23 -4.09 21.78
C GLU A 43 6.46 -3.27 21.45
N ASN A 44 6.83 -3.23 20.17
CA ASN A 44 8.02 -2.51 19.72
C ASN A 44 7.70 -1.20 18.97
N GLY A 45 6.44 -0.77 18.94
CA GLY A 45 6.03 0.47 18.27
C GLY A 45 6.26 0.48 16.76
N ALA A 46 6.38 -0.69 16.14
CA ALA A 46 6.61 -0.82 14.70
C ALA A 46 5.29 -0.92 13.93
N ALA A 47 5.12 -0.13 12.89
CA ALA A 47 3.95 -0.16 12.02
C ALA A 47 4.35 -0.28 10.54
N ILE A 48 3.63 -1.10 9.78
CA ILE A 48 3.81 -1.25 8.34
C ILE A 48 2.53 -0.87 7.63
N PHE A 49 2.64 0.09 6.70
CA PHE A 49 1.53 0.56 5.87
C PHE A 49 1.68 0.08 4.43
N SER A 50 0.64 -0.54 3.89
CA SER A 50 0.52 -0.78 2.45
C SER A 50 -0.09 0.44 1.76
N TYR A 51 0.73 1.23 1.09
CA TYR A 51 0.29 2.43 0.37
C TYR A 51 -0.80 2.14 -0.67
N PRO A 52 -0.73 1.06 -1.49
CA PRO A 52 -1.78 0.73 -2.45
C PRO A 52 -3.13 0.41 -1.82
N ALA A 53 -3.15 -0.07 -0.58
CA ALA A 53 -4.39 -0.40 0.12
C ALA A 53 -5.28 0.82 0.41
N PHE A 54 -4.72 2.05 0.34
CA PHE A 54 -5.50 3.29 0.47
C PHE A 54 -6.31 3.65 -0.79
N GLY A 55 -6.03 2.98 -1.92
CA GLY A 55 -6.84 3.10 -3.13
C GLY A 55 -6.68 4.42 -3.86
N TRP A 56 -7.78 4.88 -4.47
CA TRP A 56 -7.85 6.07 -5.32
C TRP A 56 -7.63 7.40 -4.57
N ARG A 57 -7.24 8.44 -5.32
CA ARG A 57 -7.03 9.82 -4.80
C ARG A 57 -8.19 10.34 -3.93
N PRO A 58 -7.91 11.17 -2.90
CA PRO A 58 -6.62 11.75 -2.52
C PRO A 58 -5.83 10.87 -1.54
N VAL A 59 -4.97 10.00 -2.04
CA VAL A 59 -4.21 9.04 -1.21
C VAL A 59 -3.33 9.75 -0.19
N LYS A 60 -2.56 10.76 -0.58
CA LYS A 60 -1.64 11.49 0.30
C LYS A 60 -2.31 12.06 1.55
N LYS A 61 -3.49 12.68 1.39
CA LYS A 61 -4.23 13.27 2.51
C LYS A 61 -4.73 12.19 3.47
N ARG A 62 -5.31 11.11 2.95
CA ARG A 62 -5.81 9.99 3.75
C ARG A 62 -4.68 9.28 4.47
N PHE A 63 -3.58 9.02 3.75
CA PHE A 63 -2.39 8.39 4.29
C PHE A 63 -1.80 9.20 5.46
N LYS A 64 -1.65 10.53 5.29
CA LYS A 64 -1.20 11.42 6.36
C LYS A 64 -2.10 11.34 7.59
N HIS A 65 -3.42 11.36 7.41
CA HIS A 65 -4.38 11.24 8.53
C HIS A 65 -4.30 9.86 9.20
N ALA A 66 -4.11 8.78 8.42
CA ALA A 66 -3.95 7.45 8.99
C ALA A 66 -2.70 7.36 9.86
N ILE A 67 -1.56 7.88 9.39
CA ILE A 67 -0.32 7.93 10.18
C ILE A 67 -0.53 8.69 11.50
N TYR A 68 -1.13 9.87 11.47
CA TYR A 68 -1.39 10.63 12.70
C TYR A 68 -2.23 9.85 13.70
N ASN A 69 -3.31 9.21 13.22
CA ASN A 69 -4.18 8.44 14.10
C ASN A 69 -3.47 7.23 14.70
N ILE A 70 -2.57 6.59 13.95
CA ILE A 70 -1.81 5.44 14.45
C ILE A 70 -0.74 5.86 15.46
N ILE A 71 -0.05 6.96 15.22
CA ILE A 71 0.90 7.50 16.21
C ILE A 71 0.17 7.83 17.51
N GLN A 72 -1.03 8.39 17.42
CA GLN A 72 -1.86 8.65 18.59
C GLN A 72 -2.27 7.34 19.29
N GLU A 73 -2.63 6.30 18.55
CA GLU A 73 -3.00 4.99 19.09
C GLU A 73 -1.81 4.32 19.81
N LEU A 74 -0.61 4.39 19.22
CA LEU A 74 0.62 3.89 19.84
C LEU A 74 0.96 4.63 21.13
N ASN A 75 0.89 5.95 21.12
CA ASN A 75 1.17 6.79 22.28
C ASN A 75 0.15 6.57 23.43
N GLU A 76 -1.13 6.37 23.11
CA GLU A 76 -2.17 6.06 24.11
C GLU A 76 -2.04 4.64 24.67
N ALA A 77 -1.48 3.70 23.90
CA ALA A 77 -1.22 2.35 24.37
C ALA A 77 -0.08 2.29 25.40
N GLU A 78 0.90 3.17 25.28
CA GLU A 78 2.04 3.29 26.19
C GLU A 78 1.64 3.93 27.53
N GLN A 79 0.70 4.86 27.50
CA GLN A 79 0.10 5.44 28.70
C GLN A 79 -1.01 4.51 29.18
N GLU A 80 -0.82 3.78 30.27
CA GLU A 80 -1.74 2.78 30.87
C GLU A 80 -3.21 3.23 31.08
N SER A 81 -3.58 4.44 30.75
CA SER A 81 -4.93 4.99 30.82
C SER A 81 -5.70 4.79 29.51
N ARG A 82 -6.05 3.54 29.19
CA ARG A 82 -6.94 3.22 28.07
C ARG A 82 -8.34 3.75 28.31
N ASN A 83 -8.62 4.93 27.85
CA ASN A 83 -9.99 5.43 27.78
C ASN A 83 -10.66 4.75 26.57
N TYR A 84 -11.58 3.81 26.82
CA TYR A 84 -12.27 3.00 25.78
C TYR A 84 -12.93 3.87 24.70
N ASP A 85 -13.42 5.05 25.07
CA ASP A 85 -14.06 5.98 24.14
C ASP A 85 -13.08 6.61 23.15
N ASN A 86 -11.85 6.92 23.58
CA ASN A 86 -10.81 7.45 22.68
C ASN A 86 -10.37 6.43 21.66
N ASN A 87 -10.13 5.17 22.07
CA ASN A 87 -9.74 4.09 21.17
C ASN A 87 -10.78 3.86 20.04
N LYS A 88 -12.07 3.96 20.37
CA LYS A 88 -13.15 3.82 19.40
C LYS A 88 -13.22 5.01 18.42
N GLN A 89 -12.90 6.21 18.87
CA GLN A 89 -12.83 7.40 18.02
C GLN A 89 -11.64 7.31 17.05
N ILE A 90 -10.47 6.88 17.50
CA ILE A 90 -9.28 6.70 16.69
C ILE A 90 -9.54 5.61 15.62
N GLU A 91 -10.07 4.46 16.03
CA GLU A 91 -10.44 3.37 15.11
C GLU A 91 -11.39 3.85 14.02
N ASN A 92 -12.44 4.60 14.37
CA ASN A 92 -13.38 5.18 13.41
C ASN A 92 -12.71 6.20 12.49
N SER A 93 -11.76 6.97 12.98
CA SER A 93 -11.00 7.94 12.19
C SER A 93 -10.09 7.25 11.20
N VAL A 94 -9.41 6.16 11.58
CA VAL A 94 -8.62 5.33 10.67
C VAL A 94 -9.51 4.71 9.60
N LYS A 95 -10.65 4.10 9.99
CA LYS A 95 -11.61 3.48 9.07
C LYS A 95 -12.14 4.44 8.01
N LYS A 96 -12.34 5.73 8.35
CA LYS A 96 -12.78 6.76 7.39
C LYS A 96 -11.76 7.06 6.29
N GLN A 97 -10.48 6.75 6.49
CA GLN A 97 -9.45 6.96 5.48
C GLN A 97 -9.51 5.92 4.33
N PHE A 98 -10.32 4.86 4.50
CA PHE A 98 -10.44 3.79 3.51
C PHE A 98 -11.80 3.82 2.81
N PRO A 99 -11.91 4.47 1.64
CA PRO A 99 -13.15 4.55 0.90
C PRO A 99 -13.49 3.19 0.25
N LEU A 100 -14.78 2.98 0.00
CA LEU A 100 -15.34 1.85 -0.77
C LEU A 100 -15.26 0.47 -0.11
N SER A 101 -14.60 0.31 1.01
CA SER A 101 -14.66 -0.96 1.76
C SER A 101 -14.69 -0.69 3.25
N LYS A 102 -15.42 -1.53 3.96
CA LYS A 102 -15.28 -1.59 5.41
C LYS A 102 -13.90 -2.15 5.74
N ILE A 103 -13.24 -1.56 6.71
CA ILE A 103 -12.02 -2.06 7.31
C ILE A 103 -12.34 -2.48 8.72
N ASP A 104 -11.94 -3.67 9.05
CA ASP A 104 -12.07 -4.22 10.38
C ASP A 104 -10.71 -4.21 11.07
N LYS A 105 -10.70 -3.88 12.35
CA LYS A 105 -9.54 -3.93 13.21
C LYS A 105 -9.54 -5.27 13.91
N GLU A 106 -8.46 -6.02 13.77
CA GLU A 106 -8.25 -7.29 14.45
C GLU A 106 -7.01 -7.21 15.32
N THR A 107 -7.09 -7.75 16.54
CA THR A 107 -5.95 -7.93 17.42
C THR A 107 -5.52 -9.38 17.33
N ILE A 108 -4.28 -9.62 16.95
CA ILE A 108 -3.71 -10.95 16.75
C ILE A 108 -2.50 -11.12 17.66
N TYR A 109 -2.48 -12.24 18.39
CA TYR A 109 -1.30 -12.66 19.13
C TYR A 109 -0.46 -13.58 18.26
N MET A 110 0.77 -13.17 17.98
CA MET A 110 1.73 -13.95 17.20
C MET A 110 2.64 -14.75 18.14
N LYS A 111 2.41 -16.07 18.19
CA LYS A 111 3.19 -16.98 19.06
C LYS A 111 4.67 -17.06 18.69
N GLU A 112 5.01 -16.85 17.41
CA GLU A 112 6.39 -16.96 16.91
C GLU A 112 7.27 -15.81 17.41
N THR A 113 6.70 -14.63 17.59
CA THR A 113 7.39 -13.40 18.02
C THR A 113 6.99 -12.96 19.42
N ASP A 114 6.09 -13.71 20.07
CA ASP A 114 5.50 -13.38 21.38
C ASP A 114 4.97 -11.94 21.46
N SER A 115 4.31 -11.51 20.37
CA SER A 115 3.92 -10.12 20.19
C SER A 115 2.45 -9.94 19.82
N TYR A 116 1.86 -8.81 20.24
CA TYR A 116 0.50 -8.43 19.88
C TYR A 116 0.51 -7.50 18.67
N HIS A 117 -0.22 -7.89 17.63
CA HIS A 117 -0.37 -7.12 16.42
C HIS A 117 -1.79 -6.58 16.28
N LEU A 118 -1.91 -5.31 15.87
CA LEU A 118 -3.16 -4.71 15.41
C LEU A 118 -3.18 -4.66 13.89
N ARG A 119 -4.07 -5.42 13.29
CA ARG A 119 -4.23 -5.47 11.83
C ARG A 119 -5.50 -4.78 11.38
N TYR A 120 -5.38 -3.99 10.34
CA TYR A 120 -6.50 -3.37 9.66
C TYR A 120 -6.72 -4.07 8.33
N LEU A 121 -7.76 -4.91 8.28
CA LEU A 121 -8.10 -5.78 7.16
C LEU A 121 -9.34 -5.28 6.43
N SER A 122 -9.39 -5.49 5.13
CA SER A 122 -10.59 -5.20 4.36
C SER A 122 -11.65 -6.27 4.59
N SER A 123 -12.82 -5.92 5.12
CA SER A 123 -13.93 -6.85 5.39
C SER A 123 -14.45 -7.58 4.15
N SER A 124 -14.25 -7.01 2.96
CA SER A 124 -14.68 -7.60 1.68
C SER A 124 -13.49 -7.81 0.76
N ARG A 125 -13.23 -9.06 0.41
CA ARG A 125 -12.14 -9.46 -0.49
C ARG A 125 -12.21 -8.74 -1.83
N SER A 126 -13.36 -8.73 -2.49
CA SER A 126 -13.54 -8.14 -3.83
C SER A 126 -13.38 -6.62 -3.81
N ARG A 127 -13.98 -5.93 -2.83
CA ARG A 127 -13.83 -4.48 -2.67
C ARG A 127 -12.41 -4.10 -2.26
N GLY A 128 -11.79 -4.90 -1.38
CA GLY A 128 -10.39 -4.73 -1.00
C GLY A 128 -9.47 -4.87 -2.20
N MET A 129 -9.65 -5.90 -3.03
CA MET A 129 -8.88 -6.11 -4.25
C MET A 129 -9.07 -4.98 -5.27
N PHE A 130 -10.29 -4.52 -5.49
CA PHE A 130 -10.53 -3.38 -6.38
C PHE A 130 -9.82 -2.12 -5.91
N ARG A 131 -9.88 -1.83 -4.61
CA ARG A 131 -9.18 -0.70 -4.00
C ARG A 131 -7.67 -0.86 -4.14
N LEU A 132 -7.13 -2.05 -3.88
CA LEU A 132 -5.71 -2.35 -4.00
C LEU A 132 -5.22 -2.15 -5.43
N VAL A 133 -5.91 -2.74 -6.41
CA VAL A 133 -5.55 -2.61 -7.83
C VAL A 133 -5.59 -1.14 -8.27
N SER A 134 -6.63 -0.41 -7.90
CA SER A 134 -6.70 1.02 -8.20
C SER A 134 -5.56 1.81 -7.54
N GLY A 135 -5.22 1.47 -6.29
CA GLY A 135 -4.09 2.07 -5.57
C GLY A 135 -2.74 1.77 -6.22
N MET A 136 -2.50 0.53 -6.63
CA MET A 136 -1.28 0.13 -7.35
C MET A 136 -1.16 0.87 -8.70
N THR A 137 -2.26 0.98 -9.44
CA THR A 137 -2.28 1.71 -10.72
C THR A 137 -1.87 3.17 -10.53
N PHE A 138 -2.30 3.79 -9.42
CA PHE A 138 -1.93 5.19 -9.14
C PHE A 138 -0.56 5.34 -8.47
N ALA A 139 -0.14 4.40 -7.66
CA ALA A 139 1.19 4.41 -7.03
C ALA A 139 2.30 4.31 -8.07
N ASN A 140 2.13 3.43 -9.05
CA ASN A 140 3.11 3.20 -10.12
C ASN A 140 3.06 4.26 -11.24
N ASN A 141 2.09 5.18 -11.17
CA ASN A 141 1.92 6.30 -12.10
C ASN A 141 2.15 5.90 -13.59
N PRO A 142 1.33 4.99 -14.14
CA PRO A 142 1.54 4.45 -15.50
C PRO A 142 1.51 5.53 -16.57
N LEU A 143 0.92 6.70 -16.28
CA LEU A 143 0.91 7.85 -17.19
C LEU A 143 2.30 8.45 -17.40
N ASN A 144 3.19 8.38 -16.40
CA ASN A 144 4.59 8.79 -16.60
C ASN A 144 5.35 7.79 -17.49
N MET A 145 4.97 6.52 -17.47
CA MET A 145 5.51 5.52 -18.40
C MET A 145 4.97 5.74 -19.82
N MET A 146 3.75 6.24 -20.00
CA MET A 146 3.20 6.55 -21.33
C MET A 146 4.00 7.62 -22.05
N ALA A 147 4.55 8.61 -21.36
CA ALA A 147 5.41 9.61 -21.97
C ALA A 147 6.72 8.99 -22.54
N SER A 148 7.27 8.00 -21.86
CA SER A 148 8.43 7.25 -22.37
C SER A 148 8.04 6.20 -23.44
N LEU A 149 6.84 5.65 -23.36
CA LEU A 149 6.30 4.74 -24.37
C LEU A 149 5.95 5.46 -25.69
N SER A 150 5.64 6.76 -25.68
CA SER A 150 5.31 7.51 -26.89
C SER A 150 6.44 7.47 -27.91
N ASN A 151 7.70 7.52 -27.49
CA ASN A 151 8.85 7.40 -28.36
C ASN A 151 8.97 5.99 -28.98
N ILE A 152 8.69 4.94 -28.17
CA ILE A 152 8.71 3.55 -28.66
C ILE A 152 7.58 3.32 -29.67
N VAL A 153 6.39 3.84 -29.39
CA VAL A 153 5.25 3.78 -30.30
C VAL A 153 5.54 4.54 -31.59
N ALA A 154 6.11 5.74 -31.52
CA ALA A 154 6.51 6.50 -32.70
C ALA A 154 7.52 5.74 -33.57
N ILE A 155 8.54 5.12 -32.95
CA ILE A 155 9.53 4.30 -33.65
C ILE A 155 8.85 3.08 -34.30
N ALA A 156 7.97 2.38 -33.60
CA ALA A 156 7.26 1.23 -34.10
C ALA A 156 6.36 1.59 -35.32
N PHE A 157 5.64 2.71 -35.24
CA PHE A 157 4.85 3.22 -36.37
C PHE A 157 5.71 3.60 -37.56
N THR A 158 6.83 4.28 -37.36
CA THR A 158 7.75 4.68 -38.40
C THR A 158 8.35 3.45 -39.12
N THR A 159 8.80 2.48 -38.33
CA THR A 159 9.38 1.23 -38.87
C THR A 159 8.33 0.41 -39.63
N GLY A 160 7.11 0.32 -39.07
CA GLY A 160 5.99 -0.38 -39.74
C GLY A 160 5.57 0.29 -41.04
N ALA A 161 5.47 1.61 -41.07
CA ALA A 161 5.15 2.37 -42.30
C ALA A 161 6.23 2.21 -43.36
N PHE A 162 7.51 2.24 -42.95
CA PHE A 162 8.63 2.01 -43.85
C PHE A 162 8.58 0.59 -44.45
N GLY A 163 8.29 -0.42 -43.62
CA GLY A 163 8.14 -1.80 -44.08
C GLY A 163 7.02 -1.97 -45.12
N LEU A 164 5.87 -1.34 -44.89
CA LEU A 164 4.75 -1.37 -45.83
C LEU A 164 5.09 -0.68 -47.18
N VAL A 165 5.69 0.50 -47.13
CA VAL A 165 6.10 1.23 -48.33
C VAL A 165 7.13 0.42 -49.12
N PHE A 166 8.11 -0.16 -48.43
CA PHE A 166 9.15 -0.96 -49.09
C PHE A 166 8.58 -2.21 -49.76
N THR A 167 7.65 -2.89 -49.11
CA THR A 167 6.98 -4.08 -49.67
C THR A 167 6.15 -3.71 -50.89
N THR A 168 5.45 -2.59 -50.87
CA THR A 168 4.64 -2.11 -51.99
C THR A 168 5.51 -1.71 -53.18
N MET A 169 6.60 -1.00 -52.94
CA MET A 169 7.55 -0.61 -53.97
C MET A 169 8.21 -1.85 -54.63
N TRP A 170 8.55 -2.86 -53.81
CA TRP A 170 9.15 -4.11 -54.30
C TRP A 170 8.18 -4.90 -55.17
N GLN A 171 6.92 -4.98 -54.82
CA GLN A 171 5.87 -5.60 -55.62
C GLN A 171 5.64 -4.90 -56.96
N MET A 172 5.72 -3.54 -56.98
CA MET A 172 5.59 -2.77 -58.21
C MET A 172 6.79 -2.93 -59.13
N ALA A 173 7.97 -3.21 -58.64
CA ALA A 173 9.17 -3.38 -59.42
C ALA A 173 9.28 -4.76 -60.07
N TYR A 174 8.53 -5.76 -59.59
CA TYR A 174 8.52 -7.14 -60.10
C TYR A 174 7.33 -7.47 -61.00
N ASN A 175 6.35 -6.56 -61.18
CA ASN A 175 5.27 -6.68 -62.14
C ASN A 175 5.51 -5.75 -63.33
#